data_91e2dafe3810d073749562a81144efb8
#
_entry.id   91e2dafe3810d073749562a81144efb8
#
_cell.length_a   1.000
_cell.length_b   1.000
_cell.length_c   1.000
_cell.angle_alpha   90.00
_cell.angle_beta   90.00
_cell.angle_gamma   90.00
#
_symmetry.space_group_name_H-M   'P 1'
#
loop_
_entity.id
_entity.type
_entity.pdbx_description
1 polymer ?
#
loop_
_entity_poly.entity_id
_entity_poly.type
_entity_poly.pdbx_seq_one_letter_code
_entity_poly.pdbx_strand_id
1 'polypeptide(L)'
;QPEVESMVSVVGFSFAGSGQNAALGFVTLKPWDERKGADQSAQALVQRSFGALGKIRDAVIFPVSPPPIRDLGRANGFAFRLQDRSGTHSRAELLAARNQLLAAAAKSPLLAAVRPDGLEDAAQLELQIDRERALALGVPIAAINATLGTSLGSSYVNDFPNAGRLQRVVVQAEAQARMQPEDLLKLNVLNTAGQPVPVAAFATSKWVTGPMQTVRYNGYASMRIAGEPAKGVSTGAAIAEMERLAAELPDGFGYEWTGQTREEKLSGSTAFILFGFSLLAVFLCLAALYESWSIPFAVLLVVPLGVLGVVLGANIRGLENDVYFKVGMITIIGLSAKNAIMIVEYAKDTQAAGKGLLEATLEAVRLRFRPIIMTSLAFGLGVLPLAIANGASAASQRAIGTGVLGGILVGTTLAVFFVPVFFVVVRTLFKPKRAQPAAHSLPGAPHD
;
A
#
# COMPACT_ATOMS: atom_id res chain seq x y z
N GLN A 1 27.97 0.27 5.45
CA GLN A 1 27.48 1.09 4.35
C GLN A 1 27.64 2.56 4.72
N PRO A 2 28.24 3.40 3.89
CA PRO A 2 28.54 4.81 4.23
C PRO A 2 27.28 5.68 4.37
N GLU A 3 26.17 5.25 3.81
CA GLU A 3 24.86 5.93 3.87
C GLU A 3 24.10 5.69 5.17
N VAL A 4 24.54 4.71 5.98
CA VAL A 4 23.90 4.38 7.27
C VAL A 4 24.42 5.31 8.35
N GLU A 5 23.54 5.93 9.10
CA GLU A 5 23.84 6.75 10.27
C GLU A 5 23.83 5.90 11.53
N SER A 6 22.77 5.13 11.73
CA SER A 6 22.61 4.29 12.92
C SER A 6 21.74 3.07 12.64
N MET A 7 21.82 2.09 13.55
CA MET A 7 20.98 0.91 13.50
C MET A 7 20.52 0.55 14.92
N VAL A 8 19.24 0.25 15.06
CA VAL A 8 18.65 -0.30 16.28
C VAL A 8 18.15 -1.70 15.97
N SER A 9 18.62 -2.69 16.75
CA SER A 9 18.22 -4.08 16.62
C SER A 9 17.37 -4.50 17.81
N VAL A 10 16.23 -5.15 17.51
CA VAL A 10 15.33 -5.76 18.49
C VAL A 10 15.41 -7.26 18.32
N VAL A 11 15.98 -7.95 19.30
CA VAL A 11 16.12 -9.41 19.30
C VAL A 11 14.90 -10.05 19.95
N GLY A 12 14.48 -11.20 19.47
CA GLY A 12 13.29 -11.91 19.96
C GLY A 12 11.97 -11.47 19.35
N PHE A 13 12.02 -10.45 18.47
CA PHE A 13 10.83 -9.90 17.83
C PHE A 13 11.08 -9.59 16.35
N SER A 14 10.05 -9.85 15.54
CA SER A 14 9.97 -9.38 14.15
C SER A 14 8.54 -9.01 13.80
N PHE A 15 8.33 -8.37 12.66
CA PHE A 15 6.96 -8.13 12.18
C PHE A 15 6.19 -9.42 11.84
N ALA A 16 6.89 -10.54 11.65
CA ALA A 16 6.27 -11.84 11.43
C ALA A 16 5.72 -12.44 12.73
N GLY A 17 6.33 -12.11 13.86
CA GLY A 17 5.97 -12.61 15.20
C GLY A 17 7.14 -12.54 16.17
N SER A 18 6.92 -12.98 17.39
CA SER A 18 7.95 -13.11 18.43
C SER A 18 8.52 -14.52 18.41
N GLY A 19 9.85 -14.63 18.52
CA GLY A 19 10.56 -15.90 18.55
C GLY A 19 12.03 -15.72 18.90
N GLN A 20 12.64 -16.68 19.59
CA GLN A 20 14.03 -16.60 20.02
C GLN A 20 15.02 -16.48 18.86
N ASN A 21 14.63 -17.00 17.67
CA ASN A 21 15.39 -16.95 16.43
C ASN A 21 14.97 -15.79 15.51
N ALA A 22 14.17 -14.85 15.99
CA ALA A 22 13.71 -13.70 15.23
C ALA A 22 14.39 -12.42 15.71
N ALA A 23 14.66 -11.52 14.79
CA ALA A 23 15.15 -10.17 15.09
C ALA A 23 14.63 -9.17 14.06
N LEU A 24 14.54 -7.91 14.45
CA LEU A 24 14.18 -6.79 13.59
C LEU A 24 15.22 -5.69 13.74
N GLY A 25 15.78 -5.21 12.63
CA GLY A 25 16.70 -4.09 12.59
C GLY A 25 16.07 -2.87 11.93
N PHE A 26 16.10 -1.74 12.62
CA PHE A 26 15.74 -0.44 12.05
C PHE A 26 17.03 0.29 11.66
N VAL A 27 17.19 0.54 10.39
CA VAL A 27 18.36 1.24 9.84
C VAL A 27 17.97 2.67 9.53
N THR A 28 18.59 3.62 10.23
CA THR A 28 18.44 5.04 9.95
C THR A 28 19.53 5.44 8.95
N LEU A 29 19.11 6.08 7.88
CA LEU A 29 20.03 6.58 6.86
C LEU A 29 20.37 8.05 7.14
N LYS A 30 21.55 8.47 6.71
CA LYS A 30 21.96 9.88 6.75
C LYS A 30 20.92 10.79 6.07
N PRO A 31 20.88 12.09 6.39
CA PRO A 31 19.98 13.07 5.76
C PRO A 31 20.03 13.03 4.22
N TRP A 32 18.94 13.43 3.58
CA TRP A 32 18.79 13.37 2.12
C TRP A 32 19.77 14.27 1.38
N ASP A 33 20.16 15.38 1.96
CA ASP A 33 21.15 16.35 1.45
C ASP A 33 22.57 15.78 1.41
N GLU A 34 22.86 14.80 2.24
CA GLU A 34 24.14 14.05 2.26
C GLU A 34 24.15 12.85 1.31
N ARG A 35 22.98 12.44 0.76
CA ARG A 35 22.79 11.28 -0.11
C ARG A 35 22.15 11.66 -1.46
N LYS A 36 22.91 12.36 -2.30
CA LYS A 36 22.40 12.89 -3.59
C LYS A 36 22.55 11.93 -4.75
N GLY A 37 23.39 10.90 -4.65
CA GLY A 37 23.60 9.89 -5.67
C GLY A 37 22.43 8.93 -5.81
N ALA A 38 22.13 8.52 -7.02
CA ALA A 38 21.08 7.50 -7.27
C ALA A 38 21.41 6.15 -6.60
N ASP A 39 22.68 5.82 -6.52
CA ASP A 39 23.25 4.66 -5.82
C ASP A 39 23.15 4.75 -4.29
N GLN A 40 22.97 5.96 -3.75
CA GLN A 40 22.79 6.24 -2.33
C GLN A 40 21.33 6.25 -1.89
N SER A 41 20.41 5.92 -2.80
CA SER A 41 18.99 5.80 -2.50
C SER A 41 18.70 4.61 -1.58
N ALA A 42 17.60 4.67 -0.81
CA ALA A 42 17.18 3.56 0.04
C ALA A 42 16.98 2.26 -0.75
N GLN A 43 16.42 2.35 -1.96
CA GLN A 43 16.21 1.22 -2.85
C GLN A 43 17.54 0.60 -3.31
N ALA A 44 18.52 1.43 -3.70
CA ALA A 44 19.83 0.94 -4.08
C ALA A 44 20.56 0.27 -2.91
N LEU A 45 20.41 0.84 -1.70
CA LEU A 45 20.94 0.26 -0.48
C LEU A 45 20.31 -1.10 -0.17
N VAL A 46 19.00 -1.24 -0.27
CA VAL A 46 18.29 -2.51 -0.09
C VAL A 46 18.84 -3.56 -1.06
N GLN A 47 18.96 -3.24 -2.34
CA GLN A 47 19.47 -4.19 -3.35
C GLN A 47 20.91 -4.63 -3.06
N ARG A 48 21.81 -3.69 -2.74
CA ARG A 48 23.20 -4.02 -2.35
C ARG A 48 23.25 -4.87 -1.09
N SER A 49 22.36 -4.58 -0.14
CA SER A 49 22.31 -5.30 1.14
C SER A 49 21.83 -6.73 0.95
N PHE A 50 20.91 -7.03 0.04
CA PHE A 50 20.52 -8.41 -0.30
C PHE A 50 21.74 -9.24 -0.70
N GLY A 51 22.60 -8.72 -1.58
CA GLY A 51 23.80 -9.43 -2.02
C GLY A 51 24.84 -9.65 -0.91
N ALA A 52 24.97 -8.71 0.02
CA ALA A 52 25.91 -8.82 1.15
C ALA A 52 25.37 -9.75 2.25
N LEU A 53 24.12 -9.58 2.64
CA LEU A 53 23.47 -10.32 3.73
C LEU A 53 23.13 -11.76 3.34
N GLY A 54 22.88 -12.04 2.06
CA GLY A 54 22.67 -13.38 1.55
C GLY A 54 23.89 -14.31 1.67
N LYS A 55 25.07 -13.78 1.99
CA LYS A 55 26.28 -14.57 2.27
C LYS A 55 26.33 -15.11 3.72
N ILE A 56 25.50 -14.59 4.58
CA ILE A 56 25.40 -15.02 5.99
C ILE A 56 24.65 -16.34 6.00
N ARG A 57 25.28 -17.38 6.54
CA ARG A 57 24.70 -18.74 6.59
C ARG A 57 23.86 -19.00 7.84
N ASP A 58 24.13 -18.25 8.92
CA ASP A 58 23.53 -18.45 10.23
C ASP A 58 22.17 -17.79 10.38
N ALA A 59 21.78 -16.91 9.42
CA ALA A 59 20.50 -16.21 9.45
C ALA A 59 20.02 -15.87 8.05
N VAL A 60 18.71 -15.85 7.86
CA VAL A 60 18.05 -15.34 6.65
C VAL A 60 17.62 -13.90 6.92
N ILE A 61 18.25 -12.95 6.24
CA ILE A 61 18.06 -11.52 6.47
C ILE A 61 17.46 -10.87 5.23
N PHE A 62 16.31 -10.24 5.41
CA PHE A 62 15.58 -9.53 4.36
C PHE A 62 15.62 -8.03 4.61
N PRO A 63 16.47 -7.27 3.91
CA PRO A 63 16.38 -5.81 3.92
C PRO A 63 15.14 -5.38 3.15
N VAL A 64 14.30 -4.54 3.75
CA VAL A 64 13.06 -4.06 3.14
C VAL A 64 12.91 -2.55 3.35
N SER A 65 12.34 -1.87 2.36
CA SER A 65 11.89 -0.49 2.53
C SER A 65 10.49 -0.46 3.12
N PRO A 66 10.19 0.52 3.99
CA PRO A 66 8.83 0.71 4.47
C PRO A 66 7.90 1.06 3.28
N PRO A 67 6.61 0.69 3.36
CA PRO A 67 5.65 1.04 2.33
C PRO A 67 5.41 2.56 2.31
N PRO A 68 4.95 3.12 1.17
CA PRO A 68 4.63 4.55 1.06
C PRO A 68 3.58 5.00 2.07
N ILE A 69 2.62 4.15 2.38
CA ILE A 69 1.59 4.37 3.40
C ILE A 69 1.85 3.38 4.54
N ARG A 70 2.34 3.89 5.67
CA ARG A 70 2.82 3.06 6.80
C ARG A 70 1.76 2.12 7.36
N ASP A 71 0.50 2.54 7.39
CA ASP A 71 -0.59 1.77 8.00
C ASP A 71 -1.12 0.65 7.09
N LEU A 72 -0.76 0.64 5.80
CA LEU A 72 -1.23 -0.35 4.83
C LEU A 72 -0.30 -1.55 4.61
N GLY A 73 0.85 -1.62 5.29
CA GLY A 73 1.77 -2.74 5.10
C GLY A 73 3.00 -2.71 5.99
N ARG A 74 3.82 -3.74 5.87
CA ARG A 74 5.10 -3.90 6.61
C ARG A 74 6.32 -3.62 5.74
N ALA A 75 6.18 -3.90 4.45
CA ALA A 75 7.19 -3.68 3.43
C ALA A 75 6.51 -3.26 2.13
N ASN A 76 7.29 -2.66 1.23
CA ASN A 76 6.84 -2.37 -0.12
C ASN A 76 6.49 -3.67 -0.87
N GLY A 77 5.63 -3.58 -1.89
CA GLY A 77 5.19 -4.72 -2.66
C GLY A 77 3.83 -5.29 -2.26
N PHE A 78 3.58 -6.55 -2.57
CA PHE A 78 2.30 -7.18 -2.30
C PHE A 78 2.33 -8.10 -1.07
N ALA A 79 1.16 -8.22 -0.42
CA ALA A 79 0.95 -9.12 0.71
C ALA A 79 -0.19 -10.10 0.39
N PHE A 80 0.21 -11.36 0.17
CA PHE A 80 -0.64 -12.48 -0.21
C PHE A 80 -0.82 -13.44 0.97
N ARG A 81 -2.02 -13.97 1.16
CA ARG A 81 -2.33 -14.98 2.15
C ARG A 81 -2.87 -16.22 1.48
N LEU A 82 -2.06 -17.27 1.46
CA LEU A 82 -2.52 -18.60 1.12
C LEU A 82 -3.34 -19.15 2.27
N GLN A 83 -4.50 -19.74 1.99
CA GLN A 83 -5.46 -20.24 2.98
C GLN A 83 -5.87 -21.67 2.66
N ASP A 84 -6.04 -22.49 3.68
CA ASP A 84 -6.83 -23.72 3.58
C ASP A 84 -8.31 -23.36 3.82
N ARG A 85 -9.08 -23.29 2.73
CA ARG A 85 -10.52 -22.99 2.78
C ARG A 85 -11.40 -24.20 3.02
N SER A 86 -10.88 -25.39 2.77
CA SER A 86 -11.61 -26.62 3.05
C SER A 86 -11.65 -26.93 4.55
N GLY A 87 -10.61 -26.52 5.29
CA GLY A 87 -10.41 -26.86 6.69
C GLY A 87 -10.02 -28.32 6.93
N THR A 88 -9.72 -29.06 5.84
CA THR A 88 -9.42 -30.49 5.90
C THR A 88 -7.94 -30.78 5.72
N HIS A 89 -7.16 -29.83 5.20
CA HIS A 89 -5.75 -30.02 4.96
C HIS A 89 -4.93 -29.89 6.25
N SER A 90 -3.95 -30.74 6.36
CA SER A 90 -2.93 -30.63 7.41
C SER A 90 -2.02 -29.43 7.19
N ARG A 91 -1.32 -29.01 8.25
CA ARG A 91 -0.28 -27.98 8.13
C ARG A 91 0.80 -28.34 7.11
N ALA A 92 1.16 -29.61 7.03
CA ALA A 92 2.18 -30.11 6.09
C ALA A 92 1.73 -29.90 4.63
N GLU A 93 0.47 -30.16 4.32
CA GLU A 93 -0.10 -29.93 2.99
C GLU A 93 -0.17 -28.45 2.66
N LEU A 94 -0.59 -27.60 3.61
CA LEU A 94 -0.57 -26.14 3.42
C LEU A 94 0.86 -25.61 3.21
N LEU A 95 1.85 -26.16 3.91
CA LEU A 95 3.26 -25.84 3.72
C LEU A 95 3.76 -26.28 2.34
N ALA A 96 3.37 -27.47 1.89
CA ALA A 96 3.71 -27.99 0.57
C ALA A 96 3.11 -27.12 -0.54
N ALA A 97 1.83 -26.75 -0.43
CA ALA A 97 1.15 -25.86 -1.36
C ALA A 97 1.82 -24.45 -1.41
N ARG A 98 2.20 -23.90 -0.26
CA ARG A 98 2.99 -22.67 -0.20
C ARG A 98 4.31 -22.80 -0.96
N ASN A 99 5.05 -23.87 -0.71
CA ASN A 99 6.35 -24.08 -1.34
C ASN A 99 6.23 -24.30 -2.86
N GLN A 100 5.17 -24.97 -3.31
CA GLN A 100 4.84 -25.11 -4.73
C GLN A 100 4.59 -23.73 -5.35
N LEU A 101 3.77 -22.88 -4.70
CA LEU A 101 3.49 -21.53 -5.17
C LEU A 101 4.75 -20.66 -5.21
N LEU A 102 5.61 -20.73 -4.19
CA LEU A 102 6.89 -20.00 -4.17
C LEU A 102 7.83 -20.46 -5.29
N ALA A 103 7.91 -21.76 -5.55
CA ALA A 103 8.73 -22.30 -6.63
C ALA A 103 8.22 -21.90 -8.02
N ALA A 104 6.90 -21.81 -8.20
CA ALA A 104 6.28 -21.29 -9.43
C ALA A 104 6.53 -19.78 -9.58
N ALA A 105 6.33 -19.02 -8.52
CA ALA A 105 6.57 -17.57 -8.50
C ALA A 105 8.03 -17.20 -8.80
N ALA A 106 8.99 -17.99 -8.32
CA ALA A 106 10.42 -17.77 -8.58
C ALA A 106 10.80 -17.93 -10.08
N LYS A 107 9.99 -18.62 -10.86
CA LYS A 107 10.18 -18.80 -12.32
C LYS A 107 9.49 -17.71 -13.14
N SER A 108 8.59 -16.95 -12.55
CA SER A 108 7.83 -15.92 -13.27
C SER A 108 8.69 -14.67 -13.51
N PRO A 109 8.77 -14.16 -14.74
CA PRO A 109 9.47 -12.92 -15.05
C PRO A 109 8.72 -11.67 -14.54
N LEU A 110 7.47 -11.82 -14.10
CA LEU A 110 6.62 -10.73 -13.65
C LEU A 110 6.76 -10.47 -12.14
N LEU A 111 7.38 -11.39 -11.40
CA LEU A 111 7.49 -11.36 -9.96
C LEU A 111 8.94 -11.26 -9.50
N ALA A 112 9.17 -10.57 -8.39
CA ALA A 112 10.48 -10.42 -7.77
C ALA A 112 10.38 -10.60 -6.25
N ALA A 113 11.46 -11.12 -5.64
CA ALA A 113 11.62 -11.27 -4.19
C ALA A 113 10.43 -11.94 -3.48
N VAL A 114 9.75 -12.88 -4.17
CA VAL A 114 8.63 -13.62 -3.56
C VAL A 114 9.16 -14.57 -2.49
N ARG A 115 8.68 -14.42 -1.27
CA ARG A 115 9.19 -15.13 -0.09
C ARG A 115 8.11 -15.37 0.94
N PRO A 116 8.32 -16.33 1.85
CA PRO A 116 7.50 -16.45 3.06
C PRO A 116 7.61 -15.14 3.89
N ASP A 117 6.50 -14.71 4.48
CA ASP A 117 6.44 -13.56 5.37
C ASP A 117 5.84 -13.96 6.73
N GLY A 118 6.38 -15.02 7.30
CA GLY A 118 6.02 -15.59 8.59
C GLY A 118 7.24 -16.14 9.31
N LEU A 119 7.04 -16.65 10.52
CA LEU A 119 8.04 -17.44 11.20
C LEU A 119 8.01 -18.85 10.61
N GLU A 120 9.15 -19.30 10.08
CA GLU A 120 9.33 -20.64 9.55
C GLU A 120 9.38 -21.67 10.69
N ASP A 121 9.15 -22.92 10.32
CA ASP A 121 9.32 -24.03 11.25
C ASP A 121 10.79 -24.11 11.70
N ALA A 122 10.99 -24.30 12.98
CA ALA A 122 12.30 -24.34 13.59
C ALA A 122 12.49 -25.59 14.42
N ALA A 123 13.76 -25.92 14.69
CA ALA A 123 14.10 -26.97 15.62
C ALA A 123 13.60 -26.60 17.03
N GLN A 124 12.90 -27.52 17.66
CA GLN A 124 12.33 -27.39 19.00
C GLN A 124 12.74 -28.59 19.83
N LEU A 125 13.03 -28.34 21.10
CA LEU A 125 13.27 -29.42 22.03
C LEU A 125 11.95 -29.83 22.69
N GLU A 126 11.42 -30.99 22.30
CA GLU A 126 10.24 -31.59 22.90
C GLU A 126 10.63 -32.34 24.16
N LEU A 127 10.03 -31.98 25.27
CA LEU A 127 10.18 -32.69 26.53
C LEU A 127 9.00 -33.66 26.70
N GLN A 128 9.26 -34.94 26.65
CA GLN A 128 8.26 -35.99 26.86
C GLN A 128 8.19 -36.36 28.34
N ILE A 129 7.12 -35.96 29.00
CA ILE A 129 6.89 -36.18 30.43
C ILE A 129 6.05 -37.43 30.64
N ASP A 130 6.64 -38.42 31.32
CA ASP A 130 5.90 -39.57 31.84
C ASP A 130 5.11 -39.15 33.07
N ARG A 131 3.81 -38.93 32.86
CA ARG A 131 2.91 -38.41 33.91
C ARG A 131 2.67 -39.41 35.05
N GLU A 132 2.63 -40.70 34.75
CA GLU A 132 2.42 -41.75 35.76
C GLU A 132 3.62 -41.84 36.68
N ARG A 133 4.81 -41.80 36.08
CA ARG A 133 6.08 -41.83 36.82
C ARG A 133 6.28 -40.54 37.65
N ALA A 134 5.92 -39.36 37.12
CA ALA A 134 5.98 -38.12 37.85
C ALA A 134 5.03 -38.18 39.09
N LEU A 135 3.80 -38.65 38.92
CA LEU A 135 2.86 -38.83 40.03
C LEU A 135 3.34 -39.84 41.08
N ALA A 136 3.92 -40.96 40.65
CA ALA A 136 4.50 -41.97 41.56
C ALA A 136 5.64 -41.40 42.40
N LEU A 137 6.40 -40.43 41.87
CA LEU A 137 7.46 -39.69 42.56
C LEU A 137 6.92 -38.54 43.42
N GLY A 138 5.60 -38.34 43.44
CA GLY A 138 4.94 -37.23 44.15
C GLY A 138 5.13 -35.87 43.53
N VAL A 139 5.50 -35.78 42.21
CA VAL A 139 5.74 -34.52 41.49
C VAL A 139 4.48 -34.08 40.77
N PRO A 140 3.81 -33.00 41.20
CA PRO A 140 2.65 -32.47 40.49
C PRO A 140 3.04 -31.90 39.11
N ILE A 141 2.20 -32.12 38.11
CA ILE A 141 2.42 -31.56 36.74
C ILE A 141 2.51 -30.02 36.76
N ALA A 142 1.71 -29.38 37.65
CA ALA A 142 1.78 -27.93 37.83
C ALA A 142 3.16 -27.45 38.30
N ALA A 143 3.81 -28.18 39.22
CA ALA A 143 5.16 -27.86 39.67
C ALA A 143 6.20 -28.06 38.58
N ILE A 144 6.07 -29.09 37.74
CA ILE A 144 6.92 -29.31 36.57
C ILE A 144 6.80 -28.11 35.61
N ASN A 145 5.59 -27.74 35.23
CA ASN A 145 5.34 -26.62 34.32
C ASN A 145 5.86 -25.28 34.90
N ALA A 146 5.65 -25.02 36.20
CA ALA A 146 6.12 -23.81 36.84
C ALA A 146 7.66 -23.74 36.85
N THR A 147 8.34 -24.85 37.21
CA THR A 147 9.79 -24.92 37.26
C THR A 147 10.40 -24.73 35.86
N LEU A 148 9.90 -25.45 34.87
CA LEU A 148 10.37 -25.34 33.49
C LEU A 148 10.08 -23.94 32.91
N GLY A 149 8.85 -23.43 33.12
CA GLY A 149 8.47 -22.12 32.67
C GLY A 149 9.33 -21.00 33.25
N THR A 150 9.61 -21.05 34.56
CA THR A 150 10.47 -20.05 35.23
C THR A 150 11.91 -20.21 34.80
N SER A 151 12.45 -21.44 34.75
CA SER A 151 13.85 -21.68 34.44
C SER A 151 14.19 -21.31 32.99
N LEU A 152 13.33 -21.63 32.03
CA LEU A 152 13.57 -21.43 30.61
C LEU A 152 12.98 -20.13 30.08
N GLY A 153 11.70 -19.84 30.42
CA GLY A 153 10.94 -18.74 29.90
C GLY A 153 11.01 -17.47 30.73
N SER A 154 11.58 -17.53 31.92
CA SER A 154 11.57 -16.51 32.97
C SER A 154 10.19 -16.29 33.63
N SER A 155 10.21 -15.83 34.85
CA SER A 155 9.03 -15.39 35.59
C SER A 155 9.20 -13.94 36.03
N TYR A 156 8.26 -13.11 35.63
CA TYR A 156 8.15 -11.75 36.15
C TYR A 156 7.52 -11.82 37.55
N VAL A 157 8.23 -11.27 38.52
CA VAL A 157 7.81 -11.32 39.95
C VAL A 157 7.15 -10.01 40.36
N ASN A 158 7.82 -8.89 40.14
CA ASN A 158 7.34 -7.55 40.53
C ASN A 158 8.19 -6.46 39.85
N ASP A 159 7.77 -5.21 40.03
CA ASP A 159 8.54 -4.02 39.68
C ASP A 159 9.13 -3.37 40.94
N PHE A 160 10.27 -2.71 40.80
CA PHE A 160 10.82 -1.84 41.84
C PHE A 160 11.30 -0.51 41.27
N PRO A 161 11.13 0.61 42.00
CA PRO A 161 11.64 1.89 41.56
C PRO A 161 13.15 1.97 41.78
N ASN A 162 13.91 2.34 40.74
CA ASN A 162 15.34 2.58 40.80
C ASN A 162 15.72 3.79 39.96
N ALA A 163 16.33 4.79 40.55
CA ALA A 163 16.79 6.02 39.88
C ALA A 163 15.72 6.70 39.02
N GLY A 164 14.48 6.78 39.54
CA GLY A 164 13.33 7.40 38.84
C GLY A 164 12.71 6.55 37.71
N ARG A 165 13.11 5.29 37.57
CA ARG A 165 12.53 4.34 36.62
C ARG A 165 11.98 3.11 37.34
N LEU A 166 10.88 2.56 36.83
CA LEU A 166 10.39 1.24 37.24
C LEU A 166 11.20 0.17 36.52
N GLN A 167 11.84 -0.69 37.28
CA GLN A 167 12.61 -1.84 36.79
C GLN A 167 11.89 -3.14 37.17
N ARG A 168 11.92 -4.11 36.24
CA ARG A 168 11.29 -5.41 36.45
C ARG A 168 12.21 -6.36 37.18
N VAL A 169 11.66 -7.07 38.15
CA VAL A 169 12.32 -8.22 38.79
C VAL A 169 11.92 -9.46 38.03
N VAL A 170 12.88 -10.09 37.40
CA VAL A 170 12.68 -11.30 36.57
C VAL A 170 13.59 -12.41 37.13
N VAL A 171 13.00 -13.58 37.37
CA VAL A 171 13.69 -14.80 37.79
C VAL A 171 13.81 -15.76 36.62
N GLN A 172 15.02 -16.26 36.38
CA GLN A 172 15.32 -17.23 35.32
C GLN A 172 16.53 -18.07 35.73
N ALA A 173 16.67 -19.29 35.22
CA ALA A 173 17.89 -20.04 35.37
C ALA A 173 19.09 -19.34 34.70
N GLU A 174 20.27 -19.48 35.25
CA GLU A 174 21.49 -18.99 34.63
C GLU A 174 21.70 -19.65 33.23
N ALA A 175 22.36 -18.92 32.34
CA ALA A 175 22.58 -19.41 30.97
C ALA A 175 23.25 -20.79 30.94
N GLN A 176 24.27 -21.02 31.80
CA GLN A 176 24.97 -22.28 31.87
C GLN A 176 24.09 -23.48 32.26
N ALA A 177 23.00 -23.22 32.99
CA ALA A 177 22.06 -24.25 33.43
C ALA A 177 20.93 -24.54 32.45
N ARG A 178 20.89 -23.87 31.27
CA ARG A 178 19.80 -23.99 30.29
C ARG A 178 20.24 -23.98 28.83
N MET A 179 21.56 -24.01 28.56
CA MET A 179 22.09 -23.91 27.18
C MET A 179 22.11 -25.25 26.44
N GLN A 180 22.18 -26.37 27.16
CA GLN A 180 22.23 -27.71 26.59
C GLN A 180 20.97 -28.51 26.94
N PRO A 181 20.50 -29.42 26.06
CA PRO A 181 19.36 -30.29 26.36
C PRO A 181 19.54 -31.10 27.65
N GLU A 182 20.75 -31.52 27.94
CA GLU A 182 21.10 -32.30 29.12
C GLU A 182 20.96 -31.49 30.41
N ASP A 183 21.14 -30.16 30.35
CA ASP A 183 20.99 -29.29 31.52
C ASP A 183 19.53 -29.18 31.98
N LEU A 184 18.60 -29.25 31.03
CA LEU A 184 17.16 -29.31 31.33
C LEU A 184 16.78 -30.53 32.14
N LEU A 185 17.37 -31.67 31.84
CA LEU A 185 17.12 -32.92 32.54
C LEU A 185 17.71 -32.93 33.95
N LYS A 186 18.68 -32.06 34.25
CA LYS A 186 19.31 -31.88 35.60
C LYS A 186 18.49 -30.93 36.47
N LEU A 187 17.57 -30.17 35.93
CA LEU A 187 16.72 -29.28 36.74
C LEU A 187 15.93 -30.09 37.76
N ASN A 188 15.79 -29.55 38.97
CA ASN A 188 15.07 -30.19 40.05
C ASN A 188 13.68 -29.59 40.23
N VAL A 189 12.66 -30.44 40.33
CA VAL A 189 11.29 -30.09 40.70
C VAL A 189 10.99 -30.58 42.10
N LEU A 190 10.37 -29.77 42.95
CA LEU A 190 10.01 -30.19 44.30
C LEU A 190 8.77 -31.08 44.24
N ASN A 191 8.85 -32.24 44.91
CA ASN A 191 7.70 -33.08 45.11
C ASN A 191 6.80 -32.57 46.24
N THR A 192 5.68 -33.22 46.49
CA THR A 192 4.74 -32.85 47.57
C THR A 192 5.32 -32.92 48.98
N ALA A 193 6.40 -33.65 49.18
CA ALA A 193 7.16 -33.73 50.43
C ALA A 193 8.28 -32.67 50.52
N GLY A 194 8.40 -31.78 49.54
CA GLY A 194 9.45 -30.74 49.48
C GLY A 194 10.83 -31.26 49.09
N GLN A 195 10.96 -32.48 48.57
CA GLN A 195 12.20 -33.09 48.16
C GLN A 195 12.48 -32.77 46.67
N PRO A 196 13.73 -32.48 46.30
CA PRO A 196 14.11 -32.22 44.89
C PRO A 196 14.16 -33.53 44.09
N VAL A 197 13.43 -33.57 42.98
CA VAL A 197 13.42 -34.68 42.00
C VAL A 197 13.93 -34.17 40.67
N PRO A 198 14.99 -34.75 40.12
CA PRO A 198 15.51 -34.32 38.83
C PRO A 198 14.51 -34.64 37.68
N VAL A 199 14.41 -33.74 36.71
CA VAL A 199 13.51 -33.90 35.54
C VAL A 199 13.83 -35.20 34.77
N ALA A 200 15.08 -35.63 34.68
CA ALA A 200 15.49 -36.89 34.11
C ALA A 200 14.81 -38.11 34.73
N ALA A 201 14.30 -38.02 35.97
CA ALA A 201 13.63 -39.14 36.63
C ALA A 201 12.26 -39.47 35.98
N PHE A 202 11.62 -38.53 35.33
CA PHE A 202 10.26 -38.70 34.76
C PHE A 202 10.10 -38.10 33.36
N ALA A 203 11.15 -37.54 32.72
CA ALA A 203 11.09 -36.96 31.39
C ALA A 203 12.28 -37.31 30.52
N THR A 204 12.07 -37.34 29.23
CA THR A 204 13.10 -37.48 28.18
C THR A 204 12.95 -36.31 27.19
N SER A 205 14.04 -35.93 26.54
CA SER A 205 14.04 -34.87 25.54
C SER A 205 14.40 -35.39 24.16
N LYS A 206 13.78 -34.86 23.12
CA LYS A 206 14.13 -35.11 21.71
C LYS A 206 13.99 -33.84 20.88
N TRP A 207 14.82 -33.72 19.85
CA TRP A 207 14.67 -32.65 18.85
C TRP A 207 13.55 -32.98 17.86
N VAL A 208 12.69 -32.02 17.64
CA VAL A 208 11.62 -32.07 16.63
C VAL A 208 11.66 -30.79 15.80
N THR A 209 11.14 -30.84 14.59
CA THR A 209 10.89 -29.62 13.81
C THR A 209 9.40 -29.29 13.91
N GLY A 210 9.11 -28.07 14.32
CA GLY A 210 7.74 -27.65 14.53
C GLY A 210 7.52 -26.16 14.26
N PRO A 211 6.25 -25.75 14.17
CA PRO A 211 5.90 -24.36 13.89
C PRO A 211 6.21 -23.47 15.08
N MET A 212 6.91 -22.38 14.80
CA MET A 212 7.08 -21.31 15.80
C MET A 212 5.79 -20.51 16.03
N GLN A 213 4.92 -20.48 15.01
CA GLN A 213 3.63 -19.79 15.05
C GLN A 213 2.63 -20.44 14.10
N THR A 214 1.39 -20.58 14.54
CA THR A 214 0.26 -20.91 13.66
C THR A 214 -0.59 -19.65 13.46
N VAL A 215 -0.94 -19.38 12.20
CA VAL A 215 -1.67 -18.17 11.83
C VAL A 215 -3.00 -18.54 11.20
N ARG A 216 -4.06 -17.90 11.65
CA ARG A 216 -5.37 -17.91 10.97
C ARG A 216 -5.68 -16.52 10.45
N TYR A 217 -6.36 -16.47 9.31
CA TYR A 217 -6.86 -15.24 8.74
C TYR A 217 -8.31 -15.46 8.28
N ASN A 218 -9.22 -14.64 8.75
CA ASN A 218 -10.67 -14.81 8.55
C ASN A 218 -11.16 -16.23 8.92
N GLY A 219 -10.60 -16.81 10.00
CA GLY A 219 -10.97 -18.14 10.46
C GLY A 219 -10.22 -19.31 9.79
N TYR A 220 -9.61 -19.12 8.64
CA TYR A 220 -8.88 -20.15 7.89
C TYR A 220 -7.42 -20.23 8.30
N ALA A 221 -6.86 -21.44 8.36
CA ALA A 221 -5.43 -21.63 8.50
C ALA A 221 -4.72 -20.97 7.31
N SER A 222 -3.72 -20.13 7.58
CA SER A 222 -3.10 -19.34 6.53
C SER A 222 -1.59 -19.20 6.67
N MET A 223 -0.93 -19.03 5.51
CA MET A 223 0.48 -18.67 5.41
C MET A 223 0.63 -17.39 4.62
N ARG A 224 1.49 -16.48 5.10
CA ARG A 224 1.77 -15.22 4.46
C ARG A 224 2.91 -15.34 3.46
N ILE A 225 2.73 -14.70 2.32
CA ILE A 225 3.73 -14.57 1.25
C ILE A 225 3.82 -13.08 0.92
N ALA A 226 5.03 -12.56 0.86
CA ALA A 226 5.32 -11.21 0.39
C ALA A 226 6.16 -11.28 -0.87
N GLY A 227 6.02 -10.30 -1.72
CA GLY A 227 6.80 -10.18 -2.95
C GLY A 227 6.64 -8.80 -3.56
N GLU A 228 7.35 -8.56 -4.64
CA GLU A 228 7.34 -7.31 -5.37
C GLU A 228 7.10 -7.57 -6.86
N PRO A 229 6.53 -6.61 -7.62
CA PRO A 229 6.56 -6.67 -9.07
C PRO A 229 8.01 -6.69 -9.57
N ALA A 230 8.29 -7.39 -10.65
CA ALA A 230 9.57 -7.29 -11.32
C ALA A 230 9.78 -5.86 -11.87
N LYS A 231 11.05 -5.47 -12.07
CA LYS A 231 11.38 -4.11 -12.54
C LYS A 231 10.66 -3.78 -13.85
N GLY A 232 9.86 -2.71 -13.84
CA GLY A 232 9.07 -2.26 -15.00
C GLY A 232 7.74 -2.99 -15.19
N VAL A 233 7.37 -3.88 -14.26
CA VAL A 233 6.08 -4.58 -14.24
C VAL A 233 5.13 -3.83 -13.29
N SER A 234 3.88 -3.64 -13.72
CA SER A 234 2.87 -3.01 -12.87
C SER A 234 2.44 -3.92 -11.72
N THR A 235 2.03 -3.31 -10.59
CA THR A 235 1.46 -4.04 -9.45
C THR A 235 0.26 -4.91 -9.86
N GLY A 236 -0.59 -4.42 -10.75
CA GLY A 236 -1.74 -5.17 -11.26
C GLY A 236 -1.35 -6.42 -12.04
N ALA A 237 -0.28 -6.38 -12.85
CA ALA A 237 0.22 -7.54 -13.57
C ALA A 237 0.83 -8.58 -12.62
N ALA A 238 1.57 -8.15 -11.60
CA ALA A 238 2.10 -9.04 -10.56
C ALA A 238 0.98 -9.70 -9.72
N ILE A 239 -0.07 -8.95 -9.40
CA ILE A 239 -1.26 -9.47 -8.72
C ILE A 239 -1.94 -10.55 -9.57
N ALA A 240 -2.20 -10.26 -10.84
CA ALA A 240 -2.85 -11.20 -11.76
C ALA A 240 -2.02 -12.49 -11.94
N GLU A 241 -0.70 -12.36 -12.02
CA GLU A 241 0.20 -13.52 -12.11
C GLU A 241 0.17 -14.36 -10.84
N MET A 242 0.22 -13.76 -9.65
CA MET A 242 0.08 -14.50 -8.39
C MET A 242 -1.27 -15.22 -8.27
N GLU A 243 -2.35 -14.60 -8.75
CA GLU A 243 -3.67 -15.23 -8.79
C GLU A 243 -3.71 -16.41 -9.75
N ARG A 244 -3.08 -16.28 -10.92
CA ARG A 244 -2.95 -17.36 -11.90
C ARG A 244 -2.19 -18.56 -11.32
N LEU A 245 -1.04 -18.29 -10.67
CA LEU A 245 -0.25 -19.34 -10.02
C LEU A 245 -0.99 -19.99 -8.85
N ALA A 246 -1.76 -19.22 -8.09
CA ALA A 246 -2.57 -19.77 -7.02
C ALA A 246 -3.73 -20.65 -7.51
N ALA A 247 -4.27 -20.39 -8.70
CA ALA A 247 -5.30 -21.23 -9.32
C ALA A 247 -4.76 -22.59 -9.79
N GLU A 248 -3.46 -22.76 -9.90
CA GLU A 248 -2.81 -24.04 -10.22
C GLU A 248 -2.57 -24.95 -8.99
N LEU A 249 -2.89 -24.46 -7.79
CA LEU A 249 -2.79 -25.23 -6.56
C LEU A 249 -3.92 -26.29 -6.49
N PRO A 250 -3.74 -27.38 -5.71
CA PRO A 250 -4.78 -28.37 -5.48
C PRO A 250 -6.08 -27.77 -4.94
N ASP A 251 -7.19 -28.45 -5.14
CA ASP A 251 -8.50 -28.05 -4.64
C ASP A 251 -8.50 -27.88 -3.11
N GLY A 252 -9.29 -26.93 -2.61
CA GLY A 252 -9.42 -26.63 -1.19
C GLY A 252 -8.48 -25.53 -0.69
N PHE A 253 -7.45 -25.16 -1.46
CA PHE A 253 -6.66 -23.96 -1.18
C PHE A 253 -7.30 -22.74 -1.81
N GLY A 254 -7.21 -21.61 -1.09
CA GLY A 254 -7.63 -20.32 -1.56
C GLY A 254 -6.66 -19.24 -1.15
N TYR A 255 -6.99 -18.00 -1.48
CA TYR A 255 -6.14 -16.89 -1.12
C TYR A 255 -6.94 -15.63 -0.76
N GLU A 256 -6.28 -14.74 -0.05
CA GLU A 256 -6.75 -13.36 0.17
C GLU A 256 -5.59 -12.38 0.08
N TRP A 257 -5.91 -11.19 -0.43
CA TRP A 257 -5.00 -10.06 -0.42
C TRP A 257 -5.15 -9.26 0.86
N THR A 258 -4.04 -8.72 1.36
CA THR A 258 -4.02 -7.90 2.56
C THR A 258 -3.20 -6.63 2.35
N GLY A 259 -3.31 -5.68 3.29
CA GLY A 259 -2.57 -4.43 3.24
C GLY A 259 -2.87 -3.59 1.99
N GLN A 260 -1.85 -2.93 1.48
CA GLN A 260 -1.96 -2.05 0.32
C GLN A 260 -2.57 -2.73 -0.90
N THR A 261 -2.21 -3.99 -1.17
CA THR A 261 -2.72 -4.74 -2.34
C THR A 261 -4.23 -4.95 -2.29
N ARG A 262 -4.78 -5.20 -1.09
CA ARG A 262 -6.23 -5.29 -0.91
C ARG A 262 -6.90 -3.96 -1.24
N GLU A 263 -6.35 -2.86 -0.75
CA GLU A 263 -6.89 -1.52 -1.02
C GLU A 263 -6.78 -1.13 -2.50
N GLU A 264 -5.69 -1.51 -3.17
CA GLU A 264 -5.53 -1.32 -4.62
C GLU A 264 -6.61 -2.08 -5.42
N LYS A 265 -6.88 -3.34 -5.06
CA LYS A 265 -7.96 -4.13 -5.70
C LYS A 265 -9.34 -3.53 -5.45
N LEU A 266 -9.64 -3.14 -4.22
CA LEU A 266 -10.92 -2.51 -3.86
C LEU A 266 -11.08 -1.15 -4.55
N SER A 267 -10.02 -0.33 -4.56
CA SER A 267 -10.06 0.98 -5.21
C SER A 267 -10.11 0.87 -6.74
N GLY A 268 -9.60 -0.19 -7.32
CA GLY A 268 -9.62 -0.43 -8.76
C GLY A 268 -11.04 -0.49 -9.33
N SER A 269 -11.94 -1.20 -8.68
CA SER A 269 -13.36 -1.28 -9.08
C SER A 269 -14.14 -0.02 -8.70
N THR A 270 -13.83 0.59 -7.56
CA THR A 270 -14.54 1.77 -7.05
C THR A 270 -14.11 3.06 -7.76
N ALA A 271 -12.88 3.11 -8.29
CA ALA A 271 -12.36 4.31 -8.96
C ALA A 271 -13.22 4.75 -10.14
N PHE A 272 -13.70 3.82 -10.98
CA PHE A 272 -14.58 4.15 -12.10
C PHE A 272 -15.91 4.75 -11.66
N ILE A 273 -16.47 4.25 -10.57
CA ILE A 273 -17.70 4.77 -9.97
C ILE A 273 -17.45 6.18 -9.45
N LEU A 274 -16.35 6.42 -8.74
CA LEU A 274 -15.98 7.72 -8.22
C LEU A 274 -15.72 8.73 -9.35
N PHE A 275 -15.06 8.32 -10.44
CA PHE A 275 -14.89 9.18 -11.62
C PHE A 275 -16.23 9.52 -12.26
N GLY A 276 -17.13 8.54 -12.39
CA GLY A 276 -18.49 8.77 -12.89
C GLY A 276 -19.27 9.77 -12.03
N PHE A 277 -19.25 9.60 -10.70
CA PHE A 277 -19.86 10.53 -9.76
C PHE A 277 -19.24 11.93 -9.84
N SER A 278 -17.93 12.03 -9.94
CA SER A 278 -17.23 13.31 -10.07
C SER A 278 -17.65 14.05 -11.34
N LEU A 279 -17.70 13.34 -12.47
CA LEU A 279 -18.18 13.90 -13.75
C LEU A 279 -19.65 14.30 -13.67
N LEU A 280 -20.50 13.46 -13.06
CA LEU A 280 -21.91 13.76 -12.87
C LEU A 280 -22.10 15.00 -11.99
N ALA A 281 -21.38 15.10 -10.87
CA ALA A 281 -21.45 16.28 -10.00
C ALA A 281 -21.03 17.56 -10.72
N VAL A 282 -19.92 17.52 -11.46
CA VAL A 282 -19.46 18.66 -12.26
C VAL A 282 -20.51 19.01 -13.34
N PHE A 283 -21.06 18.00 -14.02
CA PHE A 283 -22.11 18.20 -15.03
C PHE A 283 -23.33 18.87 -14.44
N LEU A 284 -23.85 18.38 -13.31
CA LEU A 284 -25.05 18.95 -12.67
C LEU A 284 -24.82 20.36 -12.16
N CYS A 285 -23.66 20.63 -11.55
CA CYS A 285 -23.28 21.98 -11.12
C CYS A 285 -23.24 22.95 -12.30
N LEU A 286 -22.64 22.53 -13.42
CA LEU A 286 -22.58 23.35 -14.63
C LEU A 286 -23.97 23.52 -15.28
N ALA A 287 -24.80 22.46 -15.29
CA ALA A 287 -26.16 22.53 -15.82
C ALA A 287 -27.03 23.51 -15.03
N ALA A 288 -26.89 23.50 -13.68
CA ALA A 288 -27.56 24.47 -12.82
C ALA A 288 -27.05 25.90 -13.01
N LEU A 289 -25.70 26.07 -13.13
CA LEU A 289 -25.09 27.39 -13.30
C LEU A 289 -25.46 28.06 -14.64
N TYR A 290 -25.51 27.25 -15.71
CA TYR A 290 -25.76 27.76 -17.06
C TYR A 290 -27.21 27.66 -17.53
N GLU A 291 -28.09 27.10 -16.71
CA GLU A 291 -29.52 26.84 -17.07
C GLU A 291 -29.64 26.13 -18.43
N SER A 292 -28.71 25.23 -18.71
CA SER A 292 -28.60 24.58 -20.02
C SER A 292 -27.98 23.17 -19.88
N TRP A 293 -28.58 22.21 -20.55
CA TRP A 293 -28.05 20.84 -20.59
C TRP A 293 -26.96 20.65 -21.66
N SER A 294 -26.92 21.49 -22.69
CA SER A 294 -25.97 21.36 -23.81
C SER A 294 -24.59 21.95 -23.49
N ILE A 295 -24.50 23.03 -22.74
CA ILE A 295 -23.23 23.70 -22.42
C ILE A 295 -22.31 22.81 -21.59
N PRO A 296 -22.76 22.15 -20.52
CA PRO A 296 -21.94 21.23 -19.74
C PRO A 296 -21.28 20.12 -20.56
N PHE A 297 -21.96 19.60 -21.59
CA PHE A 297 -21.36 18.61 -22.50
C PHE A 297 -20.13 19.15 -23.21
N ALA A 298 -20.18 20.38 -23.73
CA ALA A 298 -19.01 20.99 -24.38
C ALA A 298 -17.82 21.15 -23.43
N VAL A 299 -18.10 21.46 -22.16
CA VAL A 299 -17.05 21.60 -21.11
C VAL A 299 -16.48 20.22 -20.74
N LEU A 300 -17.33 19.21 -20.55
CA LEU A 300 -16.87 17.87 -20.13
C LEU A 300 -16.06 17.14 -21.21
N LEU A 301 -16.28 17.43 -22.49
CA LEU A 301 -15.47 16.86 -23.58
C LEU A 301 -13.98 17.22 -23.48
N VAL A 302 -13.62 18.19 -22.64
CA VAL A 302 -12.22 18.58 -22.40
C VAL A 302 -11.55 17.66 -21.37
N VAL A 303 -12.29 17.03 -20.48
CA VAL A 303 -11.76 16.17 -19.42
C VAL A 303 -10.84 15.06 -19.96
N PRO A 304 -11.20 14.31 -21.02
CA PRO A 304 -10.32 13.32 -21.63
C PRO A 304 -8.95 13.85 -22.06
N LEU A 305 -8.89 15.12 -22.50
CA LEU A 305 -7.62 15.75 -22.89
C LEU A 305 -6.70 15.99 -21.67
N GLY A 306 -7.28 16.36 -20.55
CA GLY A 306 -6.55 16.46 -19.28
C GLY A 306 -6.06 15.11 -18.80
N VAL A 307 -6.91 14.08 -18.85
CA VAL A 307 -6.54 12.70 -18.48
C VAL A 307 -5.41 12.17 -19.36
N LEU A 308 -5.44 12.44 -20.68
CA LEU A 308 -4.33 12.11 -21.58
C LEU A 308 -3.02 12.72 -21.10
N GLY A 309 -3.04 13.99 -20.67
CA GLY A 309 -1.86 14.67 -20.12
C GLY A 309 -1.33 14.02 -18.85
N VAL A 310 -2.20 13.58 -17.94
CA VAL A 310 -1.83 12.85 -16.72
C VAL A 310 -1.11 11.56 -17.06
N VAL A 311 -1.70 10.76 -17.98
CA VAL A 311 -1.15 9.46 -18.41
C VAL A 311 0.21 9.66 -19.12
N LEU A 312 0.31 10.64 -20.00
CA LEU A 312 1.58 10.95 -20.68
C LEU A 312 2.67 11.38 -19.70
N GLY A 313 2.34 12.26 -18.75
CA GLY A 313 3.29 12.70 -17.73
C GLY A 313 3.78 11.55 -16.84
N ALA A 314 2.90 10.66 -16.44
CA ALA A 314 3.24 9.48 -15.63
C ALA A 314 4.12 8.50 -16.45
N ASN A 315 3.76 8.24 -17.71
CA ASN A 315 4.49 7.32 -18.58
C ASN A 315 5.93 7.81 -18.86
N ILE A 316 6.10 9.08 -19.20
CA ILE A 316 7.42 9.68 -19.44
C ILE A 316 8.35 9.52 -18.22
N ARG A 317 7.80 9.55 -17.01
CA ARG A 317 8.57 9.41 -15.76
C ARG A 317 8.58 7.98 -15.21
N GLY A 318 7.96 7.02 -15.86
CA GLY A 318 7.86 5.63 -15.38
C GLY A 318 7.16 5.49 -14.05
N LEU A 319 6.14 6.31 -13.79
CA LEU A 319 5.34 6.25 -12.55
C LEU A 319 4.24 5.20 -12.69
N GLU A 320 3.99 4.47 -11.60
CA GLU A 320 2.95 3.46 -11.54
C GLU A 320 1.56 4.08 -11.33
N ASN A 321 0.52 3.33 -11.72
CA ASN A 321 -0.87 3.71 -11.49
C ASN A 321 -1.29 3.37 -10.05
N ASP A 322 -0.78 4.11 -9.11
CA ASP A 322 -1.07 4.00 -7.69
C ASP A 322 -2.26 4.88 -7.25
N VAL A 323 -2.55 4.88 -5.95
CA VAL A 323 -3.61 5.72 -5.35
C VAL A 323 -3.32 7.21 -5.57
N TYR A 324 -2.06 7.61 -5.47
CA TYR A 324 -1.65 9.02 -5.63
C TYR A 324 -1.81 9.51 -7.06
N PHE A 325 -1.50 8.65 -8.05
CA PHE A 325 -1.78 8.92 -9.45
C PHE A 325 -3.28 9.16 -9.70
N LYS A 326 -4.15 8.33 -9.11
CA LYS A 326 -5.62 8.48 -9.21
C LYS A 326 -6.10 9.80 -8.61
N VAL A 327 -5.52 10.26 -7.49
CA VAL A 327 -5.80 11.58 -6.90
C VAL A 327 -5.41 12.71 -7.86
N GLY A 328 -4.23 12.61 -8.49
CA GLY A 328 -3.81 13.54 -9.55
C GLY A 328 -4.80 13.61 -10.71
N MET A 329 -5.30 12.45 -11.13
CA MET A 329 -6.28 12.34 -12.22
C MET A 329 -7.63 13.00 -11.87
N ILE A 330 -8.16 12.78 -10.66
CA ILE A 330 -9.40 13.44 -10.18
C ILE A 330 -9.21 14.96 -10.14
N THR A 331 -8.06 15.43 -9.67
CA THR A 331 -7.74 16.86 -9.60
C THR A 331 -7.80 17.51 -11.00
N ILE A 332 -7.31 16.83 -12.03
CA ILE A 332 -7.33 17.35 -13.40
C ILE A 332 -8.73 17.41 -13.99
N ILE A 333 -9.67 16.57 -13.58
CA ILE A 333 -11.07 16.67 -14.03
C ILE A 333 -11.63 18.04 -13.71
N GLY A 334 -11.50 18.50 -12.47
CA GLY A 334 -11.97 19.84 -12.07
C GLY A 334 -11.19 20.98 -12.72
N LEU A 335 -9.87 20.81 -12.84
CA LEU A 335 -9.00 21.86 -13.36
C LEU A 335 -9.16 22.07 -14.89
N SER A 336 -9.35 20.99 -15.64
CA SER A 336 -9.62 21.05 -17.09
C SER A 336 -10.94 21.72 -17.40
N ALA A 337 -11.98 21.46 -16.60
CA ALA A 337 -13.28 22.11 -16.72
C ALA A 337 -13.17 23.62 -16.58
N LYS A 338 -12.36 24.16 -15.66
CA LYS A 338 -12.15 25.60 -15.45
C LYS A 338 -11.73 26.33 -16.72
N ASN A 339 -10.77 25.80 -17.46
CA ASN A 339 -10.28 26.43 -18.70
C ASN A 339 -11.37 26.44 -19.78
N ALA A 340 -12.11 25.35 -19.91
CA ALA A 340 -13.22 25.24 -20.85
C ALA A 340 -14.36 26.20 -20.50
N ILE A 341 -14.71 26.34 -19.21
CA ILE A 341 -15.74 27.23 -18.72
C ILE A 341 -15.46 28.67 -19.18
N MET A 342 -14.23 29.17 -19.00
CA MET A 342 -13.86 30.54 -19.37
C MET A 342 -14.04 30.86 -20.85
N ILE A 343 -13.81 29.89 -21.74
CA ILE A 343 -14.02 30.06 -23.20
C ILE A 343 -15.49 30.01 -23.53
N VAL A 344 -16.18 28.98 -23.01
CA VAL A 344 -17.60 28.70 -23.34
C VAL A 344 -18.51 29.79 -22.82
N GLU A 345 -18.28 30.33 -21.62
CA GLU A 345 -19.05 31.42 -21.04
C GLU A 345 -18.96 32.67 -21.92
N TYR A 346 -17.75 33.09 -22.24
CA TYR A 346 -17.57 34.28 -23.05
C TYR A 346 -18.10 34.11 -24.49
N ALA A 347 -17.97 32.92 -25.07
CA ALA A 347 -18.56 32.59 -26.37
C ALA A 347 -20.10 32.65 -26.35
N LYS A 348 -20.73 32.15 -25.24
CA LYS A 348 -22.18 32.26 -25.03
C LYS A 348 -22.63 33.74 -24.95
N ASP A 349 -21.95 34.54 -24.16
CA ASP A 349 -22.30 35.96 -23.96
C ASP A 349 -22.14 36.78 -25.26
N THR A 350 -21.04 36.55 -25.99
CA THR A 350 -20.79 37.19 -27.27
C THR A 350 -21.80 36.75 -28.35
N GLN A 351 -22.24 35.49 -28.32
CA GLN A 351 -23.30 34.99 -29.19
C GLN A 351 -24.66 35.62 -28.82
N ALA A 352 -24.96 35.80 -27.52
CA ALA A 352 -26.17 36.45 -27.06
C ALA A 352 -26.22 37.96 -27.46
N ALA A 353 -25.04 38.61 -27.56
CA ALA A 353 -24.90 39.97 -28.08
C ALA A 353 -25.12 40.09 -29.60
N GLY A 354 -25.45 38.99 -30.31
CA GLY A 354 -25.85 38.97 -31.71
C GLY A 354 -24.77 38.55 -32.72
N LYS A 355 -23.57 38.15 -32.29
CA LYS A 355 -22.51 37.65 -33.19
C LYS A 355 -22.79 36.24 -33.65
N GLY A 356 -22.28 35.89 -34.82
CA GLY A 356 -22.33 34.53 -35.35
C GLY A 356 -21.61 33.51 -34.45
N LEU A 357 -22.07 32.26 -34.41
CA LEU A 357 -21.53 31.21 -33.53
C LEU A 357 -19.99 31.05 -33.68
N LEU A 358 -19.49 30.99 -34.91
CA LEU A 358 -18.05 30.81 -35.17
C LEU A 358 -17.26 32.06 -34.78
N GLU A 359 -17.76 33.25 -35.13
CA GLU A 359 -17.14 34.53 -34.80
C GLU A 359 -17.06 34.74 -33.29
N ALA A 360 -18.15 34.55 -32.58
CA ALA A 360 -18.21 34.64 -31.12
C ALA A 360 -17.24 33.66 -30.43
N THR A 361 -17.11 32.45 -30.97
CA THR A 361 -16.20 31.44 -30.42
C THR A 361 -14.74 31.83 -30.62
N LEU A 362 -14.36 32.29 -31.82
CA LEU A 362 -12.99 32.72 -32.10
C LEU A 362 -12.58 33.94 -31.30
N GLU A 363 -13.50 34.90 -31.12
CA GLU A 363 -13.27 36.06 -30.28
C GLU A 363 -13.11 35.68 -28.82
N ALA A 364 -13.91 34.75 -28.30
CA ALA A 364 -13.78 34.21 -26.95
C ALA A 364 -12.40 33.61 -26.70
N VAL A 365 -11.90 32.82 -27.65
CA VAL A 365 -10.54 32.24 -27.56
C VAL A 365 -9.50 33.35 -27.52
N ARG A 366 -9.56 34.30 -28.42
CA ARG A 366 -8.58 35.43 -28.47
C ARG A 366 -8.52 36.20 -27.17
N LEU A 367 -9.66 36.55 -26.60
CA LEU A 367 -9.73 37.37 -25.39
C LEU A 367 -9.37 36.57 -24.12
N ARG A 368 -9.72 35.28 -24.08
CA ARG A 368 -9.47 34.40 -22.93
C ARG A 368 -8.13 33.67 -22.98
N PHE A 369 -7.42 33.70 -24.09
CA PHE A 369 -6.14 33.02 -24.24
C PHE A 369 -5.12 33.44 -23.15
N ARG A 370 -4.93 34.77 -22.98
CA ARG A 370 -3.97 35.26 -21.99
C ARG A 370 -4.35 34.87 -20.55
N PRO A 371 -5.57 35.07 -20.07
CA PRO A 371 -6.00 34.59 -18.75
C PRO A 371 -5.83 33.09 -18.53
N ILE A 372 -6.14 32.25 -19.53
CA ILE A 372 -5.98 30.80 -19.45
C ILE A 372 -4.52 30.41 -19.27
N ILE A 373 -3.63 30.96 -20.09
CA ILE A 373 -2.19 30.70 -19.97
C ILE A 373 -1.64 31.17 -18.64
N MET A 374 -2.03 32.38 -18.18
CA MET A 374 -1.59 32.90 -16.88
C MET A 374 -2.01 31.99 -15.72
N THR A 375 -3.26 31.57 -15.71
CA THR A 375 -3.76 30.70 -14.62
C THR A 375 -3.15 29.30 -14.67
N SER A 376 -2.95 28.74 -15.86
CA SER A 376 -2.34 27.41 -16.03
C SER A 376 -0.85 27.43 -15.67
N LEU A 377 -0.12 28.49 -16.02
CA LEU A 377 1.27 28.68 -15.60
C LEU A 377 1.38 28.88 -14.09
N ALA A 378 0.55 29.71 -13.50
CA ALA A 378 0.54 29.92 -12.04
C ALA A 378 0.29 28.61 -11.28
N PHE A 379 -0.69 27.82 -11.73
CA PHE A 379 -0.98 26.52 -11.12
C PHE A 379 0.12 25.47 -11.38
N GLY A 380 0.65 25.42 -12.61
CA GLY A 380 1.74 24.52 -12.97
C GLY A 380 3.01 24.82 -12.17
N LEU A 381 3.37 26.09 -12.01
CA LEU A 381 4.51 26.51 -11.18
C LEU A 381 4.26 26.23 -9.69
N GLY A 382 3.02 26.38 -9.22
CA GLY A 382 2.63 26.05 -7.85
C GLY A 382 2.73 24.54 -7.54
N VAL A 383 2.48 23.69 -8.54
CA VAL A 383 2.57 22.22 -8.39
C VAL A 383 3.97 21.68 -8.72
N LEU A 384 4.81 22.43 -9.39
CA LEU A 384 6.17 22.05 -9.77
C LEU A 384 7.00 21.54 -8.57
N PRO A 385 7.00 22.17 -7.39
CA PRO A 385 7.72 21.67 -6.22
C PRO A 385 7.32 20.24 -5.82
N LEU A 386 6.03 19.87 -5.98
CA LEU A 386 5.59 18.49 -5.73
C LEU A 386 6.15 17.53 -6.78
N ALA A 387 6.16 17.94 -8.06
CA ALA A 387 6.67 17.09 -9.13
C ALA A 387 8.17 16.81 -9.00
N ILE A 388 8.96 17.72 -8.44
CA ILE A 388 10.40 17.57 -8.24
C ILE A 388 10.80 17.29 -6.79
N ALA A 389 9.83 16.99 -5.93
CA ALA A 389 10.05 16.76 -4.49
C ALA A 389 11.13 15.72 -4.24
N ASN A 390 11.95 15.96 -3.21
CA ASN A 390 12.97 15.04 -2.71
C ASN A 390 12.78 14.86 -1.20
N GLY A 391 13.21 13.72 -0.66
CA GLY A 391 13.12 13.46 0.76
C GLY A 391 11.99 12.52 1.16
N ALA A 392 11.54 12.61 2.40
CA ALA A 392 10.46 11.80 2.93
C ALA A 392 9.17 12.04 2.14
N SER A 393 8.43 10.96 1.81
CA SER A 393 7.19 11.02 1.02
C SER A 393 7.33 11.58 -0.41
N ALA A 394 8.55 11.72 -0.92
CA ALA A 394 8.80 12.25 -2.27
C ALA A 394 8.10 11.41 -3.37
N ALA A 395 7.97 10.10 -3.18
CA ALA A 395 7.29 9.23 -4.15
C ALA A 395 5.82 9.63 -4.34
N SER A 396 5.08 9.81 -3.25
CA SER A 396 3.67 10.25 -3.27
C SER A 396 3.51 11.64 -3.87
N GLN A 397 4.37 12.58 -3.45
CA GLN A 397 4.34 13.96 -3.95
C GLN A 397 4.65 14.00 -5.45
N ARG A 398 5.64 13.24 -5.91
CA ARG A 398 6.00 13.13 -7.33
C ARG A 398 4.88 12.50 -8.16
N ALA A 399 4.19 11.49 -7.64
CA ALA A 399 3.07 10.86 -8.33
C ALA A 399 1.93 11.85 -8.57
N ILE A 400 1.48 12.54 -7.51
CA ILE A 400 0.45 13.58 -7.61
C ILE A 400 0.95 14.75 -8.49
N GLY A 401 2.12 15.30 -8.17
CA GLY A 401 2.65 16.49 -8.84
C GLY A 401 2.91 16.28 -10.32
N THR A 402 3.45 15.13 -10.73
CA THR A 402 3.68 14.79 -12.13
C THR A 402 2.36 14.60 -12.89
N GLY A 403 1.40 13.89 -12.29
CA GLY A 403 0.09 13.70 -12.90
C GLY A 403 -0.61 15.04 -13.14
N VAL A 404 -0.67 15.89 -12.11
CA VAL A 404 -1.31 17.22 -12.23
C VAL A 404 -0.55 18.11 -13.22
N LEU A 405 0.78 18.17 -13.17
CA LEU A 405 1.58 18.99 -14.07
C LEU A 405 1.43 18.56 -15.53
N GLY A 406 1.51 17.26 -15.80
CA GLY A 406 1.28 16.69 -17.13
C GLY A 406 -0.13 16.98 -17.64
N GLY A 407 -1.13 16.82 -16.78
CA GLY A 407 -2.53 17.13 -17.07
C GLY A 407 -2.75 18.60 -17.40
N ILE A 408 -2.12 19.52 -16.66
CA ILE A 408 -2.21 20.96 -16.92
C ILE A 408 -1.54 21.31 -18.26
N LEU A 409 -0.32 20.88 -18.47
CA LEU A 409 0.44 21.24 -19.69
C LEU A 409 -0.26 20.76 -20.96
N VAL A 410 -0.57 19.47 -21.02
CA VAL A 410 -1.24 18.89 -22.20
C VAL A 410 -2.68 19.33 -22.28
N GLY A 411 -3.42 19.28 -21.15
CA GLY A 411 -4.82 19.68 -21.10
C GLY A 411 -5.04 21.13 -21.50
N THR A 412 -4.22 22.07 -21.01
CA THR A 412 -4.35 23.50 -21.40
C THR A 412 -4.00 23.70 -22.87
N THR A 413 -2.92 23.10 -23.35
CA THR A 413 -2.51 23.24 -24.75
C THR A 413 -3.60 22.72 -25.69
N LEU A 414 -4.12 21.52 -25.42
CA LEU A 414 -5.18 20.93 -26.23
C LEU A 414 -6.52 21.66 -26.05
N ALA A 415 -6.85 22.12 -24.84
CA ALA A 415 -8.10 22.81 -24.58
C ALA A 415 -8.27 24.07 -25.44
N VAL A 416 -7.21 24.86 -25.64
CA VAL A 416 -7.27 26.07 -26.47
C VAL A 416 -7.72 25.75 -27.89
N PHE A 417 -7.34 24.60 -28.44
CA PHE A 417 -7.73 24.20 -29.80
C PHE A 417 -9.07 23.45 -29.83
N PHE A 418 -9.31 22.55 -28.90
CA PHE A 418 -10.46 21.65 -28.93
C PHE A 418 -11.73 22.21 -28.29
N VAL A 419 -11.64 23.08 -27.27
CA VAL A 419 -12.84 23.69 -26.65
C VAL A 419 -13.70 24.46 -27.65
N PRO A 420 -13.12 25.32 -28.50
CA PRO A 420 -13.89 26.02 -29.54
C PRO A 420 -14.62 25.04 -30.46
N VAL A 421 -13.95 23.97 -30.89
CA VAL A 421 -14.51 22.95 -31.75
C VAL A 421 -15.66 22.24 -31.06
N PHE A 422 -15.48 21.81 -29.82
CA PHE A 422 -16.51 21.14 -29.03
C PHE A 422 -17.73 22.03 -28.81
N PHE A 423 -17.51 23.33 -28.50
CA PHE A 423 -18.59 24.28 -28.34
C PHE A 423 -19.40 24.46 -29.61
N VAL A 424 -18.74 24.66 -30.78
CA VAL A 424 -19.40 24.80 -32.07
C VAL A 424 -20.17 23.54 -32.44
N VAL A 425 -19.59 22.36 -32.28
CA VAL A 425 -20.26 21.08 -32.57
C VAL A 425 -21.48 20.90 -31.69
N VAL A 426 -21.35 21.07 -30.38
CA VAL A 426 -22.47 20.89 -29.44
C VAL A 426 -23.59 21.89 -29.74
N ARG A 427 -23.26 23.17 -29.98
CA ARG A 427 -24.27 24.21 -30.30
C ARG A 427 -24.93 24.00 -31.67
N THR A 428 -24.25 23.35 -32.60
CA THR A 428 -24.82 23.00 -33.90
C THR A 428 -25.77 21.82 -33.78
N LEU A 429 -25.41 20.80 -32.98
CA LEU A 429 -26.26 19.64 -32.73
C LEU A 429 -27.50 19.97 -31.88
N PHE A 430 -27.30 20.78 -30.84
CA PHE A 430 -28.35 21.19 -29.91
C PHE A 430 -28.70 22.68 -30.13
N LYS A 431 -29.39 22.99 -31.26
CA LYS A 431 -29.83 24.38 -31.55
C LYS A 431 -30.71 24.89 -30.42
N PRO A 432 -30.40 26.02 -29.77
CA PRO A 432 -31.31 26.62 -28.80
C PRO A 432 -32.58 27.06 -29.52
N LYS A 433 -33.77 26.76 -28.93
CA LYS A 433 -35.01 27.39 -29.37
C LYS A 433 -34.78 28.92 -29.29
N ARG A 434 -34.94 29.60 -30.46
CA ARG A 434 -34.88 31.06 -30.50
C ARG A 434 -35.94 31.59 -29.52
N ALA A 435 -35.52 32.29 -28.47
CA ALA A 435 -36.45 33.08 -27.67
C ALA A 435 -37.11 34.08 -28.63
N GLN A 436 -38.42 33.98 -28.81
CA GLN A 436 -39.17 35.03 -29.49
C GLN A 436 -38.91 36.34 -28.73
N PRO A 437 -38.57 37.44 -29.42
CA PRO A 437 -38.54 38.75 -28.77
C PRO A 437 -39.92 39.00 -28.14
N ALA A 438 -39.93 39.30 -26.85
CA ALA A 438 -41.17 39.73 -26.20
C ALA A 438 -41.67 40.97 -26.99
N ALA A 439 -42.82 40.84 -27.60
CA ALA A 439 -43.49 41.97 -28.25
C ALA A 439 -43.76 43.02 -27.18
N HIS A 440 -43.00 44.09 -27.21
CA HIS A 440 -43.32 45.30 -26.43
C HIS A 440 -44.68 45.79 -26.94
N SER A 441 -45.73 45.45 -26.20
CA SER A 441 -47.03 46.15 -26.34
C SER A 441 -46.82 47.57 -25.88
N LEU A 442 -46.82 48.50 -26.82
CA LEU A 442 -46.88 49.93 -26.54
C LEU A 442 -48.18 50.21 -25.75
N PRO A 443 -48.14 51.00 -24.69
CA PRO A 443 -49.37 51.39 -24.00
C PRO A 443 -50.19 52.26 -24.96
N GLY A 444 -51.47 51.91 -25.07
CA GLY A 444 -52.43 52.59 -25.95
C GLY A 444 -52.54 54.10 -25.65
N ALA A 445 -52.63 54.87 -26.71
CA ALA A 445 -52.97 56.28 -26.67
C ALA A 445 -54.38 56.49 -26.08
N PRO A 446 -54.58 57.58 -25.36
CA PRO A 446 -55.91 57.88 -24.84
C PRO A 446 -56.86 58.34 -25.98
N HIS A 447 -58.03 57.79 -25.94
CA HIS A 447 -59.12 58.24 -26.73
C HIS A 447 -59.77 59.44 -26.00
N ASP A 448 -59.89 60.59 -26.72
CA ASP A 448 -60.80 61.72 -26.42
C ASP A 448 -62.28 61.26 -26.54
#